data_77547f4193425b0d9344b6f57053e052
#
_entry.id   77547f4193425b0d9344b6f57053e052
#
_cell.length_a   1.000
_cell.length_b   1.000
_cell.length_c   1.000
_cell.angle_alpha   90.00
_cell.angle_beta   90.00
_cell.angle_gamma   90.00
#
_symmetry.space_group_name_H-M   'P 1'
#
loop_
_entity.id
_entity.type
_entity.pdbx_description
1 polymer ?
#
loop_
_entity_poly.entity_id
_entity_poly.type
_entity_poly.pdbx_seq_one_letter_code
_entity_poly.pdbx_strand_id
1 'polypeptide(L)'
;MNKASNVKKVIGVVSGKGGVGKSFVTSSLACAMNKAGYKVGIMDADITGPSIPKMFGVHGQVYGTEDGMVPMAAENGIKIMSVNLLLDNEEDPVIWRGPVIAGVVKQFWNETVWGDIDYLFVDMPPGTGDVPLTVFQSLPVDGIVVVTSPQELVQMIVKKAYNMANICLLYTSPSPRDRG
;
A
#
# COMPACT_ATOMS: atom_id res chain seq x y z
N MET A 1 4.81 14.36 -11.43
CA MET A 1 4.21 13.31 -12.29
C MET A 1 4.71 13.48 -13.72
N ASN A 2 4.99 12.38 -14.40
CA ASN A 2 5.44 12.37 -15.80
C ASN A 2 4.41 13.07 -16.70
N LYS A 3 4.91 13.81 -17.71
CA LYS A 3 4.06 14.56 -18.66
C LYS A 3 3.14 13.66 -19.50
N ALA A 4 3.53 12.39 -19.69
CA ALA A 4 2.74 11.39 -20.41
C ALA A 4 1.78 10.61 -19.50
N SER A 5 1.56 11.07 -18.27
CA SER A 5 0.71 10.41 -17.28
C SER A 5 -0.40 11.34 -16.82
N ASN A 6 -1.61 10.77 -16.75
CA ASN A 6 -2.79 11.41 -16.17
C ASN A 6 -3.51 10.42 -15.24
N VAL A 7 -3.23 10.52 -13.96
CA VAL A 7 -3.83 9.67 -12.93
C VAL A 7 -4.89 10.47 -12.19
N LYS A 8 -6.15 10.04 -12.28
CA LYS A 8 -7.30 10.76 -11.71
C LYS A 8 -7.42 10.58 -10.20
N LYS A 9 -7.29 9.34 -9.73
CA LYS A 9 -7.42 9.00 -8.30
C LYS A 9 -6.30 8.06 -7.87
N VAL A 10 -5.75 8.33 -6.69
CA VAL A 10 -4.75 7.49 -6.01
C VAL A 10 -5.36 6.94 -4.74
N ILE A 11 -5.45 5.63 -4.63
CA ILE A 11 -6.04 4.92 -3.50
C ILE A 11 -4.96 4.09 -2.81
N GLY A 12 -4.64 4.43 -1.58
CA GLY A 12 -3.72 3.65 -0.74
C GLY A 12 -4.45 2.47 -0.10
N VAL A 13 -3.87 1.27 -0.20
CA VAL A 13 -4.37 0.09 0.51
C VAL A 13 -3.43 -0.19 1.68
N VAL A 14 -3.96 -0.09 2.88
CA VAL A 14 -3.19 -0.14 4.13
C VAL A 14 -3.65 -1.26 5.04
N SER A 15 -2.75 -1.77 5.87
CA SER A 15 -3.05 -2.73 6.92
C SER A 15 -2.18 -2.47 8.16
N GLY A 16 -2.69 -2.79 9.35
CA GLY A 16 -1.93 -2.70 10.59
C GLY A 16 -0.92 -3.82 10.77
N LYS A 17 -1.15 -4.97 10.13
CA LYS A 17 -0.27 -6.15 10.16
C LYS A 17 0.00 -6.67 8.77
N GLY A 18 1.13 -7.37 8.59
CA GLY A 18 1.37 -8.24 7.44
C GLY A 18 0.51 -9.51 7.51
N GLY A 19 0.27 -10.13 6.35
CA GLY A 19 -0.43 -11.42 6.27
C GLY A 19 -1.95 -11.38 6.47
N VAL A 20 -2.58 -10.21 6.42
CA VAL A 20 -4.06 -10.07 6.53
C VAL A 20 -4.78 -10.10 5.17
N GLY A 21 -4.04 -10.29 4.08
CA GLY A 21 -4.60 -10.33 2.73
C GLY A 21 -4.67 -8.99 2.01
N LYS A 22 -3.88 -8.02 2.43
CA LYS A 22 -3.84 -6.66 1.84
C LYS A 22 -3.55 -6.68 0.34
N SER A 23 -2.51 -7.40 -0.10
CA SER A 23 -2.15 -7.50 -1.52
C SER A 23 -3.21 -8.23 -2.35
N PHE A 24 -3.88 -9.22 -1.77
CA PHE A 24 -5.04 -9.86 -2.38
C PHE A 24 -6.21 -8.88 -2.57
N VAL A 25 -6.50 -8.06 -1.58
CA VAL A 25 -7.54 -7.02 -1.67
C VAL A 25 -7.17 -5.99 -2.72
N THR A 26 -5.92 -5.52 -2.75
CA THR A 26 -5.42 -4.59 -3.78
C THR A 26 -5.64 -5.15 -5.17
N SER A 27 -5.23 -6.39 -5.41
CA SER A 27 -5.38 -7.07 -6.70
C SER A 27 -6.83 -7.28 -7.07
N SER A 28 -7.68 -7.67 -6.12
CA SER A 28 -9.11 -7.88 -6.34
C SER A 28 -9.84 -6.59 -6.68
N LEU A 29 -9.54 -5.50 -5.98
CA LEU A 29 -10.10 -4.16 -6.28
C LEU A 29 -9.68 -3.70 -7.68
N ALA A 30 -8.41 -3.84 -8.01
CA ALA A 30 -7.89 -3.48 -9.33
C ALA A 30 -8.59 -4.27 -10.45
N CYS A 31 -8.75 -5.58 -10.29
CA CYS A 31 -9.46 -6.42 -11.24
C CYS A 31 -10.94 -6.05 -11.36
N ALA A 32 -11.62 -5.79 -10.25
CA ALA A 32 -13.03 -5.39 -10.25
C ALA A 32 -13.25 -4.06 -10.97
N MET A 33 -12.41 -3.07 -10.70
CA MET A 33 -12.47 -1.77 -11.36
C MET A 33 -12.13 -1.86 -12.85
N ASN A 34 -11.13 -2.66 -13.21
CA ASN A 34 -10.79 -2.91 -14.60
C ASN A 34 -11.96 -3.59 -15.36
N LYS A 35 -12.61 -4.56 -14.73
CA LYS A 35 -13.79 -5.25 -15.27
C LYS A 35 -14.98 -4.31 -15.46
N ALA A 36 -15.11 -3.31 -14.61
CA ALA A 36 -16.12 -2.26 -14.72
C ALA A 36 -15.84 -1.22 -15.82
N GLY A 37 -14.71 -1.34 -16.53
CA GLY A 37 -14.35 -0.48 -17.66
C GLY A 37 -13.40 0.66 -17.31
N TYR A 38 -12.90 0.74 -16.08
CA TYR A 38 -11.93 1.75 -15.68
C TYR A 38 -10.50 1.36 -16.08
N LYS A 39 -9.69 2.36 -16.37
CA LYS A 39 -8.25 2.19 -16.58
C LYS A 39 -7.54 2.18 -15.23
N VAL A 40 -6.88 1.08 -14.93
CA VAL A 40 -6.33 0.81 -13.60
C VAL A 40 -4.83 0.59 -13.66
N GLY A 41 -4.13 1.14 -12.68
CA GLY A 41 -2.74 0.86 -12.37
C GLY A 41 -2.57 0.38 -10.94
N ILE A 42 -1.49 -0.36 -10.68
CA ILE A 42 -1.06 -0.78 -9.35
C ILE A 42 0.38 -0.36 -9.15
N MET A 43 0.63 0.31 -8.04
CA MET A 43 1.97 0.57 -7.52
C MET A 43 2.17 -0.29 -6.28
N ASP A 44 3.01 -1.30 -6.38
CA ASP A 44 3.33 -2.22 -5.29
C ASP A 44 4.57 -1.71 -4.53
N ALA A 45 4.34 -1.18 -3.34
CA ALA A 45 5.36 -0.69 -2.42
C ALA A 45 5.62 -1.64 -1.24
N ASP A 46 5.03 -2.84 -1.24
CA ASP A 46 5.18 -3.85 -0.20
C ASP A 46 6.20 -4.93 -0.61
N ILE A 47 7.37 -4.89 0.03
CA ILE A 47 8.44 -5.88 -0.21
C ILE A 47 8.15 -7.18 0.54
N THR A 48 7.45 -7.10 1.67
CA THR A 48 7.27 -8.21 2.61
C THR A 48 6.06 -9.08 2.30
N GLY A 49 5.14 -8.58 1.49
CA GLY A 49 3.92 -9.28 1.10
C GLY A 49 4.08 -10.13 -0.15
N PRO A 50 3.01 -10.81 -0.58
CA PRO A 50 2.98 -11.48 -1.86
C PRO A 50 3.24 -10.49 -2.99
N SER A 51 4.10 -10.87 -3.95
CA SER A 51 4.41 -10.01 -5.08
C SER A 51 3.19 -9.80 -5.99
N ILE A 52 2.76 -8.57 -6.16
CA ILE A 52 1.69 -8.21 -7.10
C ILE A 52 2.01 -8.68 -8.52
N PRO A 53 3.24 -8.47 -9.07
CA PRO A 53 3.58 -9.01 -10.38
C PRO A 53 3.37 -10.51 -10.50
N LYS A 54 3.77 -11.29 -9.52
CA LYS A 54 3.57 -12.76 -9.51
C LYS A 54 2.09 -13.13 -9.48
N MET A 55 1.26 -12.39 -8.76
CA MET A 55 -0.19 -12.62 -8.71
C MET A 55 -0.86 -12.41 -10.07
N PHE A 56 -0.33 -11.51 -10.89
CA PHE A 56 -0.81 -11.23 -12.25
C PHE A 56 -0.06 -11.99 -13.35
N GLY A 57 0.85 -12.89 -12.98
CA GLY A 57 1.65 -13.65 -13.95
C GLY A 57 2.60 -12.78 -14.76
N VAL A 58 3.00 -11.64 -14.22
CA VAL A 58 3.89 -10.68 -14.88
C VAL A 58 5.33 -10.97 -14.47
N HIS A 59 6.19 -11.15 -15.47
CA HIS A 59 7.61 -11.43 -15.29
C HIS A 59 8.44 -10.47 -16.14
N GLY A 60 9.68 -10.22 -15.71
CA GLY A 60 10.65 -9.41 -16.45
C GLY A 60 11.13 -8.20 -15.67
N GLN A 61 11.89 -7.37 -16.35
CA GLN A 61 12.47 -6.15 -15.79
C GLN A 61 11.72 -4.93 -16.31
N VAL A 62 11.74 -3.87 -15.51
CA VAL A 62 11.26 -2.55 -15.93
C VAL A 62 12.30 -1.92 -16.84
N TYR A 63 11.88 -1.42 -18.02
CA TYR A 63 12.76 -0.65 -18.89
C TYR A 63 12.45 0.82 -18.83
N GLY A 64 13.51 1.63 -19.01
CA GLY A 64 13.38 3.05 -19.28
C GLY A 64 13.32 3.34 -20.77
N THR A 65 12.57 4.36 -21.13
CA THR A 65 12.59 5.01 -22.43
C THR A 65 12.97 6.48 -22.28
N GLU A 66 13.08 7.22 -23.38
CA GLU A 66 13.30 8.67 -23.30
C GLU A 66 12.15 9.40 -22.57
N ASP A 67 10.94 8.85 -22.61
CA ASP A 67 9.75 9.41 -21.96
C ASP A 67 9.63 9.01 -20.48
N GLY A 68 10.35 8.00 -20.03
CA GLY A 68 10.32 7.52 -18.65
C GLY A 68 10.29 6.00 -18.54
N MET A 69 9.98 5.49 -17.33
CA MET A 69 9.85 4.06 -17.10
C MET A 69 8.53 3.52 -17.63
N VAL A 70 8.61 2.38 -18.30
CA VAL A 70 7.43 1.69 -18.85
C VAL A 70 6.90 0.71 -17.81
N PRO A 71 5.65 0.85 -17.36
CA PRO A 71 5.06 -0.11 -16.43
C PRO A 71 4.82 -1.46 -17.09
N MET A 72 4.86 -2.52 -16.31
CA MET A 72 4.48 -3.84 -16.77
C MET A 72 2.97 -3.87 -17.03
N ALA A 73 2.53 -4.59 -18.05
CA ALA A 73 1.11 -4.78 -18.37
C ALA A 73 0.69 -6.21 -18.10
N ALA A 74 -0.35 -6.41 -17.31
CA ALA A 74 -1.02 -7.69 -17.14
C ALA A 74 -1.88 -8.00 -18.38
N GLU A 75 -2.31 -9.26 -18.53
CA GLU A 75 -3.16 -9.69 -19.66
C GLU A 75 -4.45 -8.86 -19.78
N ASN A 76 -5.03 -8.46 -18.64
CA ASN A 76 -6.24 -7.64 -18.60
C ASN A 76 -5.98 -6.13 -18.81
N GLY A 77 -4.75 -5.72 -19.08
CA GLY A 77 -4.37 -4.34 -19.33
C GLY A 77 -4.04 -3.50 -18.10
N ILE A 78 -4.10 -4.06 -16.89
CA ILE A 78 -3.69 -3.38 -15.67
C ILE A 78 -2.18 -3.11 -15.73
N LYS A 79 -1.79 -1.86 -15.49
CA LYS A 79 -0.38 -1.45 -15.47
C LYS A 79 0.19 -1.59 -14.08
N ILE A 80 1.36 -2.20 -13.96
CA ILE A 80 1.98 -2.56 -12.68
C ILE A 80 3.40 -2.03 -12.61
N MET A 81 3.71 -1.32 -11.51
CA MET A 81 5.07 -1.02 -11.07
C MET A 81 5.23 -1.59 -9.65
N SER A 82 6.31 -2.29 -9.42
CA SER A 82 6.57 -2.92 -8.13
C SER A 82 8.02 -2.76 -7.70
N VAL A 83 8.22 -2.49 -6.41
CA VAL A 83 9.56 -2.50 -5.81
C VAL A 83 10.22 -3.87 -5.95
N ASN A 84 9.44 -4.93 -6.04
CA ASN A 84 9.94 -6.29 -6.25
C ASN A 84 10.55 -6.50 -7.65
N LEU A 85 10.20 -5.68 -8.63
CA LEU A 85 10.79 -5.73 -9.98
C LEU A 85 12.18 -5.10 -10.05
N LEU A 86 12.58 -4.35 -9.03
CA LEU A 86 13.92 -3.74 -8.92
C LEU A 86 14.91 -4.64 -8.18
N LEU A 87 14.42 -5.72 -7.56
CA LEU A 87 15.25 -6.69 -6.88
C LEU A 87 15.78 -7.71 -7.91
N ASP A 88 16.87 -7.38 -8.58
CA ASP A 88 17.47 -8.22 -9.62
C ASP A 88 18.09 -9.52 -9.10
N ASN A 89 18.35 -9.63 -7.79
CA ASN A 89 18.86 -10.83 -7.14
C ASN A 89 18.30 -10.93 -5.72
N GLU A 90 17.72 -12.08 -5.41
CA GLU A 90 17.30 -12.45 -4.06
C GLU A 90 18.46 -12.46 -3.03
N GLU A 91 19.70 -12.27 -3.48
CA GLU A 91 20.92 -12.35 -2.68
C GLU A 91 21.48 -11.01 -2.21
N ASP A 92 20.99 -9.87 -2.72
CA ASP A 92 21.45 -8.57 -2.25
C ASP A 92 20.64 -8.13 -1.01
N PRO A 93 21.29 -8.02 0.17
CA PRO A 93 20.63 -7.53 1.37
C PRO A 93 20.41 -6.01 1.26
N VAL A 94 19.52 -5.59 0.40
CA VAL A 94 19.07 -4.19 0.37
C VAL A 94 18.24 -3.95 1.62
N ILE A 95 18.78 -3.13 2.51
CA ILE A 95 18.02 -2.69 3.69
C ILE A 95 16.99 -1.69 3.22
N TRP A 96 15.76 -2.15 3.00
CA TRP A 96 14.64 -1.32 2.63
C TRP A 96 14.10 -0.55 3.84
N ARG A 97 14.71 0.57 4.11
CA ARG A 97 14.21 1.53 5.11
C ARG A 97 13.15 2.43 4.48
N GLY A 98 12.29 3.03 5.32
CA GLY A 98 11.24 3.94 4.90
C GLY A 98 11.67 4.99 3.87
N PRO A 99 12.78 5.74 4.08
CA PRO A 99 13.25 6.72 3.12
C PRO A 99 13.63 6.14 1.74
N VAL A 100 14.18 4.93 1.70
CA VAL A 100 14.54 4.26 0.45
C VAL A 100 13.30 3.86 -0.32
N ILE A 101 12.32 3.23 0.33
CA ILE A 101 11.03 2.87 -0.28
C ILE A 101 10.30 4.14 -0.75
N ALA A 102 10.25 5.17 0.06
CA ALA A 102 9.64 6.44 -0.31
C ALA A 102 10.30 7.08 -1.53
N GLY A 103 11.63 7.00 -1.64
CA GLY A 103 12.38 7.46 -2.81
C GLY A 103 11.99 6.71 -4.08
N VAL A 104 11.91 5.39 -4.02
CA VAL A 104 11.49 4.54 -5.15
C VAL A 104 10.04 4.82 -5.54
N VAL A 105 9.16 4.95 -4.57
CA VAL A 105 7.73 5.26 -4.82
C VAL A 105 7.56 6.63 -5.48
N LYS A 106 8.30 7.64 -5.03
CA LYS A 106 8.33 8.96 -5.68
C LYS A 106 8.83 8.87 -7.12
N GLN A 107 9.86 8.07 -7.36
CA GLN A 107 10.38 7.82 -8.69
C GLN A 107 9.33 7.13 -9.56
N PHE A 108 8.65 6.12 -9.07
CA PHE A 108 7.55 5.47 -9.78
C PHE A 108 6.41 6.43 -10.12
N TRP A 109 6.09 7.34 -9.22
CA TRP A 109 5.08 8.36 -9.45
C TRP A 109 5.52 9.38 -10.51
N ASN A 110 6.74 9.86 -10.42
CA ASN A 110 7.24 10.96 -11.26
C ASN A 110 7.74 10.52 -12.63
N GLU A 111 8.32 9.34 -12.74
CA GLU A 111 9.06 8.90 -13.92
C GLU A 111 8.36 7.80 -14.72
N THR A 112 7.35 7.13 -14.15
CA THR A 112 6.59 6.11 -14.88
C THR A 112 5.63 6.73 -15.89
N VAL A 113 5.61 6.18 -17.09
CA VAL A 113 4.65 6.53 -18.14
C VAL A 113 3.36 5.74 -17.89
N TRP A 114 2.52 6.23 -16.98
CA TRP A 114 1.25 5.59 -16.65
C TRP A 114 0.21 5.71 -17.74
N GLY A 115 0.29 6.78 -18.58
CA GLY A 115 -0.78 7.13 -19.50
C GLY A 115 -2.03 7.61 -18.74
N ASP A 116 -3.20 7.36 -19.33
CA ASP A 116 -4.48 7.68 -18.69
C ASP A 116 -4.88 6.57 -17.73
N ILE A 117 -4.94 6.89 -16.45
CA ILE A 117 -5.35 5.98 -15.36
C ILE A 117 -6.49 6.62 -14.58
N ASP A 118 -7.60 5.90 -14.45
CA ASP A 118 -8.73 6.33 -13.61
C ASP A 118 -8.43 6.10 -12.13
N TYR A 119 -7.91 4.93 -11.79
CA TYR A 119 -7.55 4.55 -10.42
C TYR A 119 -6.16 3.93 -10.37
N LEU A 120 -5.29 4.53 -9.56
CA LEU A 120 -4.01 3.95 -9.17
C LEU A 120 -4.12 3.41 -7.76
N PHE A 121 -4.08 2.09 -7.60
CA PHE A 121 -4.02 1.44 -6.29
C PHE A 121 -2.57 1.33 -5.85
N VAL A 122 -2.29 1.80 -4.64
CA VAL A 122 -0.96 1.69 -4.04
C VAL A 122 -1.02 0.66 -2.93
N ASP A 123 -0.35 -0.47 -3.14
CA ASP A 123 -0.19 -1.50 -2.11
C ASP A 123 0.90 -1.07 -1.14
N MET A 124 0.47 -0.55 0.02
CA MET A 124 1.34 0.07 1.01
C MET A 124 2.12 -0.99 1.80
N PRO A 125 3.31 -0.67 2.30
CA PRO A 125 3.97 -1.51 3.29
C PRO A 125 3.05 -1.74 4.49
N PRO A 126 3.07 -2.95 5.11
CA PRO A 126 2.24 -3.22 6.27
C PRO A 126 2.71 -2.45 7.51
N GLY A 127 1.80 -2.23 8.44
CA GLY A 127 2.08 -1.59 9.72
C GLY A 127 1.57 -0.17 9.83
N THR A 128 1.75 0.38 11.02
CA THR A 128 1.37 1.75 11.42
C THR A 128 2.57 2.62 11.78
N GLY A 129 3.79 2.13 11.51
CA GLY A 129 5.04 2.79 11.83
C GLY A 129 5.50 3.79 10.77
N ASP A 130 6.80 4.11 10.81
CA ASP A 130 7.40 5.16 9.98
C ASP A 130 7.44 4.81 8.48
N VAL A 131 7.62 3.53 8.14
CA VAL A 131 7.76 3.10 6.74
C VAL A 131 6.48 3.36 5.95
N PRO A 132 5.30 2.82 6.33
CA PRO A 132 4.07 3.11 5.61
C PRO A 132 3.69 4.59 5.66
N LEU A 133 3.92 5.29 6.77
CA LEU A 133 3.66 6.72 6.88
C LEU A 133 4.51 7.52 5.89
N THR A 134 5.79 7.22 5.79
CA THR A 134 6.71 7.90 4.87
C THR A 134 6.31 7.69 3.41
N VAL A 135 5.90 6.46 3.05
CA VAL A 135 5.39 6.15 1.70
C VAL A 135 4.09 6.90 1.43
N PHE A 136 3.17 6.90 2.38
CA PHE A 136 1.90 7.62 2.28
C PHE A 136 2.10 9.12 2.03
N GLN A 137 3.02 9.75 2.75
CA GLN A 137 3.35 11.18 2.60
C GLN A 137 4.06 11.50 1.28
N SER A 138 4.59 10.49 0.59
CA SER A 138 5.32 10.65 -0.67
C SER A 138 4.42 10.74 -1.89
N LEU A 139 3.14 10.44 -1.75
CA LEU A 139 2.17 10.37 -2.84
C LEU A 139 0.95 11.26 -2.55
N PRO A 140 0.31 11.82 -3.60
CA PRO A 140 -0.93 12.56 -3.46
C PRO A 140 -2.13 11.60 -3.33
N VAL A 141 -2.25 10.92 -2.20
CA VAL A 141 -3.30 9.93 -1.95
C VAL A 141 -4.65 10.63 -1.76
N ASP A 142 -5.65 10.22 -2.54
CA ASP A 142 -7.02 10.76 -2.49
C ASP A 142 -7.90 10.01 -1.48
N GLY A 143 -7.62 8.74 -1.24
CA GLY A 143 -8.38 7.91 -0.31
C GLY A 143 -7.60 6.66 0.10
N ILE A 144 -8.09 6.00 1.13
CA ILE A 144 -7.49 4.76 1.64
C ILE A 144 -8.53 3.65 1.78
N VAL A 145 -8.07 2.41 1.57
CA VAL A 145 -8.79 1.20 1.92
C VAL A 145 -8.02 0.52 3.04
N VAL A 146 -8.65 0.31 4.17
CA VAL A 146 -8.06 -0.34 5.34
C VAL A 146 -8.43 -1.82 5.32
N VAL A 147 -7.40 -2.67 5.28
CA VAL A 147 -7.56 -4.12 5.36
C VAL A 147 -7.16 -4.57 6.76
N THR A 148 -8.07 -5.19 7.47
CA THR A 148 -7.86 -5.68 8.82
C THR A 148 -8.48 -7.05 9.01
N SER A 149 -7.98 -7.81 9.98
CA SER A 149 -8.63 -9.05 10.40
C SER A 149 -9.72 -8.76 11.45
N PRO A 150 -10.72 -9.64 11.59
CA PRO A 150 -11.71 -9.51 12.66
C PRO A 150 -11.08 -9.41 14.04
N GLN A 151 -10.00 -10.14 14.30
CA GLN A 151 -9.28 -10.10 15.58
C GLN A 151 -8.63 -8.75 15.84
N GLU A 152 -7.97 -8.15 14.84
CA GLU A 152 -7.38 -6.82 15.00
C GLU A 152 -8.43 -5.75 15.26
N LEU A 153 -9.57 -5.84 14.57
CA LEU A 153 -10.68 -4.92 14.74
C LEU A 153 -11.25 -5.02 16.17
N VAL A 154 -11.47 -6.23 16.67
CA VAL A 154 -11.92 -6.47 18.03
C VAL A 154 -10.93 -5.95 19.05
N GLN A 155 -9.64 -6.23 18.89
CA GLN A 155 -8.58 -5.73 19.78
C GLN A 155 -8.55 -4.19 19.82
N MET A 156 -8.69 -3.55 18.68
CA MET A 156 -8.76 -2.10 18.57
C MET A 156 -9.96 -1.52 19.32
N ILE A 157 -11.14 -2.13 19.15
CA ILE A 157 -12.38 -1.72 19.83
C ILE A 157 -12.26 -1.93 21.34
N VAL A 158 -11.77 -3.09 21.78
CA VAL A 158 -11.56 -3.41 23.20
C VAL A 158 -10.56 -2.45 23.84
N LYS A 159 -9.43 -2.19 23.18
CA LYS A 159 -8.44 -1.23 23.68
C LYS A 159 -9.01 0.18 23.82
N LYS A 160 -9.79 0.63 22.87
CA LYS A 160 -10.46 1.94 22.91
C LYS A 160 -11.48 2.01 24.04
N ALA A 161 -12.31 0.97 24.20
CA ALA A 161 -13.28 0.88 25.28
C ALA A 161 -12.60 0.83 26.67
N TYR A 162 -11.52 0.08 26.80
CA TYR A 162 -10.72 0.02 28.03
C TYR A 162 -10.13 1.39 28.38
N ASN A 163 -9.56 2.10 27.44
CA ASN A 163 -9.01 3.44 27.67
C ASN A 163 -10.09 4.44 28.07
N MET A 164 -11.28 4.37 27.47
CA MET A 164 -12.42 5.19 27.85
C MET A 164 -12.92 4.86 29.26
N ALA A 165 -13.02 3.60 29.61
CA ALA A 165 -13.40 3.16 30.94
C ALA A 165 -12.41 3.62 32.01
N ASN A 166 -11.11 3.54 31.76
CA ASN A 166 -10.08 4.04 32.66
C ASN A 166 -10.18 5.56 32.86
N ILE A 167 -10.45 6.33 31.84
CA ILE A 167 -10.68 7.78 31.96
C ILE A 167 -11.90 8.05 32.85
N CYS A 168 -12.99 7.32 32.66
CA CYS A 168 -14.20 7.44 33.51
C CYS A 168 -13.92 7.06 34.97
N LEU A 169 -13.18 5.99 35.20
CA LEU A 169 -12.84 5.53 36.54
C LEU A 169 -11.93 6.49 37.34
N LEU A 170 -11.06 7.23 36.62
CA LEU A 170 -10.25 8.28 37.25
C LEU A 170 -11.09 9.43 37.81
N TYR A 171 -12.30 9.65 37.27
CA TYR A 171 -13.20 10.73 37.69
C TYR A 171 -14.34 10.27 38.62
N THR A 172 -14.67 8.98 38.68
CA THR A 172 -15.92 8.51 39.30
C THR A 172 -15.73 7.46 40.44
N SER A 173 -14.59 6.78 40.50
CA SER A 173 -14.37 5.73 41.52
C SER A 173 -12.90 5.63 41.91
N PRO A 174 -12.59 5.31 43.19
CA PRO A 174 -11.23 4.98 43.58
C PRO A 174 -10.76 3.74 42.84
N SER A 175 -9.48 3.72 42.46
CA SER A 175 -8.83 2.56 41.86
C SER A 175 -9.01 1.32 42.73
N PRO A 176 -9.14 0.10 42.16
CA PRO A 176 -9.16 -1.14 42.92
C PRO A 176 -7.97 -1.32 43.86
N ARG A 177 -6.85 -0.64 43.59
CA ARG A 177 -5.67 -0.60 44.46
C ARG A 177 -5.89 0.22 45.75
N ASP A 178 -6.84 1.14 45.75
CA ASP A 178 -7.17 2.00 46.90
C ASP A 178 -8.21 1.38 47.83
N ARG A 179 -8.68 0.17 47.53
CA ARG A 179 -9.54 -0.65 48.37
C ARG A 179 -8.67 -1.63 49.19
N GLY A 180 -7.82 -1.08 49.99
CA GLY A 180 -7.05 -1.84 50.96
C GLY A 180 -7.88 -2.27 52.13
#